data_b5eec6fbb3b7b2b87fada2491c552c14
#
_entry.id   b5eec6fbb3b7b2b87fada2491c552c14
#
_cell.length_a   1.000
_cell.length_b   1.000
_cell.length_c   1.000
_cell.angle_alpha   90.00
_cell.angle_beta   90.00
_cell.angle_gamma   90.00
#
_symmetry.space_group_name_H-M   'P 1'
#
loop_
_entity.id
_entity.type
_entity.pdbx_description
1 polymer ?
#
loop_
_entity_poly.entity_id
_entity_poly.type
_entity_poly.pdbx_seq_one_letter_code
_entity_poly.pdbx_strand_id
1 'polypeptide(L)'
;DVLHVHSGETHHTSTTNSKKIEEWHWKSKRHQLIFTTYHSLHKIQKATAMLPDTVYFDEAHNAVQKNFIEAVEHHSMYVVRNYFFTATPKHSFTPFKTGMNDTDIFGGVICNVGAPKLVKQGYILPPKVKIKKFNILEDKQEVAERDSEHLLETLDDNDINKSLICAR
;
A
#
# COMPACT_ATOMS: atom_id res chain seq x y z
N ASP A 1 19.76 13.72 3.31
CA ASP A 1 18.77 14.69 2.85
C ASP A 1 17.46 13.95 2.55
N VAL A 2 16.32 14.54 2.89
CA VAL A 2 14.99 13.94 2.77
C VAL A 2 14.12 14.79 1.86
N LEU A 3 13.39 14.15 0.94
CA LEU A 3 12.40 14.77 0.07
C LEU A 3 11.10 13.99 0.11
N HIS A 4 9.98 14.69 0.17
CA HIS A 4 8.65 14.12 0.03
C HIS A 4 8.07 14.45 -1.35
N VAL A 5 7.66 13.43 -2.09
CA VAL A 5 7.06 13.58 -3.43
C VAL A 5 5.59 13.18 -3.38
N HIS A 6 4.77 14.10 -2.89
CA HIS A 6 3.31 13.96 -2.83
C HIS A 6 2.65 15.33 -2.62
N SER A 7 1.34 15.42 -2.78
CA SER A 7 0.55 16.65 -2.64
C SER A 7 0.00 16.90 -1.23
N GLY A 8 0.23 15.97 -0.29
CA GLY A 8 -0.24 16.11 1.09
C GLY A 8 0.62 17.06 1.91
N GLU A 9 0.10 17.50 3.05
CA GLU A 9 0.85 18.30 4.01
C GLU A 9 1.97 17.47 4.67
N THR A 10 3.11 18.10 4.90
CA THR A 10 4.28 17.49 5.56
C THR A 10 5.13 18.57 6.18
N HIS A 11 5.84 18.22 7.26
CA HIS A 11 6.83 19.09 7.90
C HIS A 11 8.20 19.10 7.18
N HIS A 12 8.35 18.32 6.13
CA HIS A 12 9.59 18.23 5.36
C HIS A 12 9.43 18.89 3.98
N THR A 13 10.55 19.11 3.31
CA THR A 13 10.54 19.60 1.93
C THR A 13 9.74 18.66 1.05
N SER A 14 8.72 19.19 0.37
CA SER A 14 7.85 18.43 -0.52
C SER A 14 7.67 19.08 -1.87
N THR A 15 7.53 18.29 -2.92
CA THR A 15 7.22 18.77 -4.27
C THR A 15 6.69 17.63 -5.14
N THR A 16 5.81 17.97 -6.07
CA THR A 16 5.37 17.10 -7.17
C THR A 16 5.89 17.56 -8.53
N ASN A 17 6.73 18.58 -8.55
CA ASN A 17 7.33 19.11 -9.78
C ASN A 17 8.64 18.39 -10.09
N SER A 18 8.70 17.69 -11.24
CA SER A 18 9.85 16.86 -11.62
C SER A 18 11.16 17.67 -11.74
N LYS A 19 11.10 18.92 -12.24
CA LYS A 19 12.29 19.79 -12.30
C LYS A 19 12.83 20.13 -10.92
N LYS A 20 11.95 20.42 -9.94
CA LYS A 20 12.36 20.67 -8.55
C LYS A 20 12.92 19.41 -7.88
N ILE A 21 12.44 18.23 -8.25
CA ILE A 21 13.02 16.94 -7.78
C ILE A 21 14.45 16.81 -8.30
N GLU A 22 14.69 17.08 -9.58
CA GLU A 22 16.04 17.07 -10.17
C GLU A 22 16.96 18.11 -9.53
N GLU A 23 16.50 19.34 -9.35
CA GLU A 23 17.26 20.38 -8.67
C GLU A 23 17.64 19.98 -7.25
N TRP A 24 16.74 19.36 -6.51
CA TRP A 24 17.00 18.86 -5.16
C TRP A 24 18.06 17.75 -5.21
N HIS A 25 17.95 16.83 -6.15
CA HIS A 25 18.93 15.76 -6.36
C HIS A 25 20.36 16.32 -6.57
N TRP A 26 20.51 17.28 -7.48
CA TRP A 26 21.81 17.88 -7.77
C TRP A 26 22.38 18.73 -6.64
N LYS A 27 21.54 19.36 -5.83
CA LYS A 27 21.96 20.16 -4.68
C LYS A 27 22.35 19.33 -3.47
N SER A 28 21.82 18.12 -3.37
CA SER A 28 22.07 17.22 -2.26
C SER A 28 23.47 16.63 -2.35
N LYS A 29 24.26 16.77 -1.28
CA LYS A 29 25.64 16.27 -1.16
C LYS A 29 25.76 15.04 -0.25
N ARG A 30 24.64 14.50 0.23
CA ARG A 30 24.56 13.40 1.19
C ARG A 30 23.72 12.27 0.64
N HIS A 31 23.59 11.20 1.41
CA HIS A 31 22.59 10.17 1.13
C HIS A 31 21.21 10.80 0.98
N GLN A 32 20.50 10.39 -0.02
CA GLN A 32 19.18 10.90 -0.38
C GLN A 32 18.12 9.88 -0.03
N LEU A 33 17.08 10.32 0.64
CA LEU A 33 15.90 9.51 0.95
C LEU A 33 14.66 10.22 0.41
N ILE A 34 13.87 9.50 -0.38
CA ILE A 34 12.65 10.03 -0.98
C ILE A 34 11.47 9.20 -0.51
N PHE A 35 10.48 9.89 0.02
CA PHE A 35 9.17 9.31 0.30
C PHE A 35 8.18 9.74 -0.77
N THR A 36 7.51 8.78 -1.39
CA THR A 36 6.51 9.05 -2.42
C THR A 36 5.29 8.18 -2.24
N THR A 37 4.15 8.63 -2.75
CA THR A 37 2.96 7.80 -2.90
C THR A 37 2.95 7.13 -4.27
N TYR A 38 2.22 6.04 -4.46
CA TYR A 38 2.02 5.43 -5.77
C TYR A 38 1.48 6.43 -6.81
N HIS A 39 0.59 7.34 -6.39
CA HIS A 39 0.06 8.40 -7.25
C HIS A 39 1.12 9.38 -7.77
N SER A 40 2.18 9.58 -7.01
CA SER A 40 3.25 10.53 -7.35
C SER A 40 4.51 9.85 -7.92
N LEU A 41 4.58 8.53 -7.94
CA LEU A 41 5.75 7.76 -8.39
C LEU A 41 6.18 8.14 -9.82
N HIS A 42 5.23 8.37 -10.72
CA HIS A 42 5.49 8.82 -12.09
C HIS A 42 6.18 10.20 -12.17
N LYS A 43 6.15 11.01 -11.12
CA LYS A 43 6.87 12.29 -11.08
C LYS A 43 8.37 12.07 -10.92
N ILE A 44 8.76 11.04 -10.16
CA ILE A 44 10.16 10.62 -10.03
C ILE A 44 10.64 10.02 -11.35
N GLN A 45 9.83 9.18 -11.99
CA GLN A 45 10.13 8.65 -13.33
C GLN A 45 10.42 9.78 -14.36
N LYS A 46 9.68 10.89 -14.28
CA LYS A 46 9.87 12.05 -15.17
C LYS A 46 11.06 12.93 -14.79
N ALA A 47 11.61 12.77 -13.61
CA ALA A 47 12.86 13.40 -13.18
C ALA A 47 14.03 12.55 -13.70
N THR A 48 14.32 12.64 -14.99
CA THR A 48 15.16 11.70 -15.75
C THR A 48 16.63 11.62 -15.27
N ALA A 49 17.11 12.65 -14.57
CA ALA A 49 18.45 12.66 -14.02
C ALA A 49 18.59 11.85 -12.71
N MET A 50 17.48 11.35 -12.16
CA MET A 50 17.46 10.72 -10.86
C MET A 50 16.94 9.28 -10.97
N LEU A 51 17.85 8.32 -10.84
CA LEU A 51 17.50 6.92 -10.62
C LEU A 51 17.95 6.53 -9.21
N PRO A 52 17.04 6.12 -8.32
CA PRO A 52 17.42 5.65 -7.00
C PRO A 52 18.17 4.30 -7.12
N ASP A 53 19.13 4.06 -6.21
CA ASP A 53 19.81 2.76 -6.16
C ASP A 53 18.90 1.64 -5.64
N THR A 54 17.97 2.01 -4.75
CA THR A 54 17.09 1.05 -4.10
C THR A 54 15.70 1.68 -3.90
N VAL A 55 14.66 0.91 -4.20
CA VAL A 55 13.27 1.29 -3.98
C VAL A 55 12.58 0.24 -3.11
N TYR A 56 11.84 0.71 -2.12
CA TYR A 56 10.98 -0.09 -1.26
C TYR A 56 9.52 0.25 -1.57
N PHE A 57 8.78 -0.73 -2.06
CA PHE A 57 7.35 -0.63 -2.34
C PHE A 57 6.56 -1.22 -1.18
N ASP A 58 6.03 -0.37 -0.31
CA ASP A 58 5.15 -0.80 0.77
C ASP A 58 3.72 -0.95 0.26
N GLU A 59 2.93 -1.85 0.86
CA GLU A 59 1.60 -2.23 0.39
C GLU A 59 1.58 -2.55 -1.12
N ALA A 60 2.56 -3.35 -1.55
CA ALA A 60 2.86 -3.58 -2.96
C ALA A 60 1.73 -4.21 -3.78
N HIS A 61 0.67 -4.72 -3.13
CA HIS A 61 -0.55 -5.12 -3.82
C HIS A 61 -1.25 -3.95 -4.55
N ASN A 62 -0.89 -2.70 -4.23
CA ASN A 62 -1.35 -1.53 -4.97
C ASN A 62 -0.59 -1.31 -6.27
N ALA A 63 0.64 -1.81 -6.39
CA ALA A 63 1.49 -1.64 -7.57
C ALA A 63 0.85 -2.16 -8.88
N VAL A 64 0.03 -3.21 -8.78
CA VAL A 64 -0.65 -3.81 -9.94
C VAL A 64 -1.88 -3.04 -10.43
N GLN A 65 -2.20 -1.90 -9.83
CA GLN A 65 -3.31 -1.05 -10.30
C GLN A 65 -2.93 -0.37 -11.62
N LYS A 66 -3.90 -0.27 -12.53
CA LYS A 66 -3.72 0.28 -13.88
C LYS A 66 -2.99 1.64 -13.91
N ASN A 67 -3.25 2.48 -12.92
CA ASN A 67 -2.67 3.83 -12.87
C ASN A 67 -1.24 3.88 -12.31
N PHE A 68 -0.75 2.77 -11.74
CA PHE A 68 0.54 2.71 -11.06
C PHE A 68 1.53 1.78 -11.73
N ILE A 69 1.03 0.74 -12.39
CA ILE A 69 1.87 -0.34 -12.92
C ILE A 69 2.95 0.15 -13.87
N GLU A 70 2.65 1.09 -14.76
CA GLU A 70 3.63 1.65 -15.71
C GLU A 70 4.85 2.26 -14.99
N ALA A 71 4.61 3.05 -13.93
CA ALA A 71 5.70 3.64 -13.16
C ALA A 71 6.47 2.59 -12.33
N VAL A 72 5.80 1.54 -11.88
CA VAL A 72 6.44 0.42 -11.17
C VAL A 72 7.32 -0.39 -12.12
N GLU A 73 6.84 -0.73 -13.31
CA GLU A 73 7.59 -1.42 -14.36
C GLU A 73 8.85 -0.63 -14.73
N HIS A 74 8.73 0.69 -14.94
CA HIS A 74 9.87 1.54 -15.19
C HIS A 74 10.93 1.43 -14.09
N HIS A 75 10.53 1.52 -12.80
CA HIS A 75 11.48 1.40 -11.70
C HIS A 75 12.05 -0.02 -11.61
N SER A 76 11.26 -1.06 -11.85
CA SER A 76 11.76 -2.44 -11.88
C SER A 76 12.80 -2.68 -12.96
N MET A 77 12.68 -2.00 -14.10
CA MET A 77 13.61 -2.12 -15.23
C MET A 77 14.93 -1.36 -15.01
N TYR A 78 14.89 -0.18 -14.42
CA TYR A 78 16.04 0.73 -14.38
C TYR A 78 16.72 0.86 -13.00
N VAL A 79 16.04 0.46 -11.91
CA VAL A 79 16.58 0.52 -10.55
C VAL A 79 17.26 -0.80 -10.19
N VAL A 80 18.43 -0.72 -9.58
CA VAL A 80 19.25 -1.91 -9.27
C VAL A 80 18.58 -2.85 -8.27
N ARG A 81 17.87 -2.30 -7.27
CA ARG A 81 17.23 -3.08 -6.20
C ARG A 81 15.82 -2.59 -5.95
N ASN A 82 14.86 -3.48 -6.15
CA ASN A 82 13.46 -3.24 -5.85
C ASN A 82 12.98 -4.27 -4.84
N TYR A 83 12.35 -3.82 -3.76
CA TYR A 83 11.78 -4.67 -2.72
C TYR A 83 10.29 -4.38 -2.58
N PHE A 84 9.49 -5.42 -2.67
CA PHE A 84 8.03 -5.35 -2.63
C PHE A 84 7.51 -6.01 -1.35
N PHE A 85 6.85 -5.23 -0.49
CA PHE A 85 6.29 -5.69 0.78
C PHE A 85 4.76 -5.68 0.72
N THR A 86 4.14 -6.78 1.06
CA THR A 86 2.68 -6.87 1.17
C THR A 86 2.27 -8.08 2.01
N ALA A 87 1.18 -7.94 2.76
CA ALA A 87 0.52 -9.06 3.41
C ALA A 87 -0.46 -9.81 2.49
N THR A 88 -0.89 -9.17 1.41
CA THR A 88 -1.95 -9.67 0.52
C THR A 88 -1.55 -9.56 -0.96
N PRO A 89 -0.63 -10.41 -1.44
CA PRO A 89 -0.19 -10.34 -2.84
C PRO A 89 -1.36 -10.54 -3.80
N LYS A 90 -1.45 -9.68 -4.81
CA LYS A 90 -2.47 -9.76 -5.87
C LYS A 90 -1.89 -10.44 -7.10
N HIS A 91 -2.27 -11.68 -7.32
CA HIS A 91 -1.90 -12.43 -8.51
C HIS A 91 -2.91 -12.21 -9.64
N SER A 92 -2.47 -12.34 -10.88
CA SER A 92 -3.33 -12.34 -12.06
C SER A 92 -2.99 -13.53 -12.94
N PHE A 93 -4.04 -14.19 -13.45
CA PHE A 93 -3.92 -15.30 -14.39
C PHE A 93 -4.55 -14.94 -15.74
N THR A 94 -4.92 -13.67 -15.93
CA THR A 94 -5.48 -13.17 -17.20
C THR A 94 -4.36 -12.58 -18.05
N PRO A 95 -4.32 -12.85 -19.37
CA PRO A 95 -3.21 -12.46 -20.26
C PRO A 95 -2.95 -10.95 -20.36
N PHE A 96 -3.94 -10.12 -20.03
CA PHE A 96 -3.86 -8.67 -20.22
C PHE A 96 -3.82 -7.89 -18.90
N LYS A 97 -3.55 -8.56 -17.78
CA LYS A 97 -3.51 -7.93 -16.48
C LYS A 97 -2.30 -8.40 -15.72
N THR A 98 -1.37 -7.49 -15.46
CA THR A 98 -0.21 -7.74 -14.62
C THR A 98 -0.61 -8.06 -13.19
N GLY A 99 -0.03 -9.10 -12.62
CA GLY A 99 -0.16 -9.49 -11.21
C GLY A 99 1.20 -9.59 -10.56
N MET A 100 1.24 -9.68 -9.23
CA MET A 100 2.50 -9.85 -8.48
C MET A 100 3.19 -11.22 -8.70
N ASN A 101 2.54 -12.11 -9.45
CA ASN A 101 3.14 -13.35 -9.95
C ASN A 101 3.97 -13.15 -11.24
N ASP A 102 4.04 -11.94 -11.77
CA ASP A 102 4.94 -11.58 -12.86
C ASP A 102 6.35 -11.35 -12.28
N THR A 103 7.22 -12.34 -12.45
CA THR A 103 8.57 -12.35 -11.89
C THR A 103 9.53 -11.39 -12.57
N ASP A 104 9.23 -10.94 -13.79
CA ASP A 104 10.06 -9.98 -14.52
C ASP A 104 9.94 -8.58 -13.89
N ILE A 105 8.80 -8.28 -13.30
CA ILE A 105 8.55 -7.00 -12.63
C ILE A 105 8.79 -7.10 -11.12
N PHE A 106 8.24 -8.13 -10.46
CA PHE A 106 8.19 -8.23 -9.00
C PHE A 106 9.29 -9.12 -8.42
N GLY A 107 10.01 -9.86 -9.24
CA GLY A 107 11.00 -10.82 -8.78
C GLY A 107 10.40 -12.05 -8.09
N GLY A 108 11.26 -12.84 -7.50
CA GLY A 108 10.87 -14.01 -6.71
C GLY A 108 10.53 -13.67 -5.26
N VAL A 109 9.68 -14.48 -4.64
CA VAL A 109 9.36 -14.35 -3.20
C VAL A 109 10.59 -14.73 -2.36
N ILE A 110 11.16 -13.77 -1.65
CA ILE A 110 12.35 -13.96 -0.80
C ILE A 110 11.98 -14.30 0.65
N CYS A 111 10.81 -13.91 1.11
CA CYS A 111 10.34 -14.17 2.46
C CYS A 111 8.81 -14.28 2.47
N ASN A 112 8.30 -15.34 3.12
CA ASN A 112 6.87 -15.52 3.35
C ASN A 112 6.64 -15.99 4.79
N VAL A 113 6.02 -15.15 5.60
CA VAL A 113 5.71 -15.44 7.00
C VAL A 113 4.19 -15.43 7.20
N GLY A 114 3.59 -16.61 7.20
CA GLY A 114 2.14 -16.75 7.37
C GLY A 114 1.65 -16.34 8.77
N ALA A 115 0.46 -15.75 8.84
CA ALA A 115 -0.19 -15.34 10.10
C ALA A 115 -0.26 -16.47 11.16
N PRO A 116 -0.55 -17.74 10.83
CA PRO A 116 -0.55 -18.82 11.83
C PRO A 116 0.79 -18.99 12.54
N LYS A 117 1.91 -18.79 11.83
CA LYS A 117 3.24 -18.87 12.44
C LYS A 117 3.47 -17.71 13.42
N LEU A 118 3.05 -16.49 13.04
CA LEU A 118 3.18 -15.30 13.89
C LEU A 118 2.32 -15.41 15.15
N VAL A 119 1.09 -15.93 15.03
CA VAL A 119 0.21 -16.23 16.17
C VAL A 119 0.87 -17.23 17.10
N LYS A 120 1.39 -18.35 16.56
CA LYS A 120 2.06 -19.39 17.36
C LYS A 120 3.29 -18.86 18.11
N GLN A 121 3.99 -17.89 17.51
CA GLN A 121 5.16 -17.25 18.10
C GLN A 121 4.83 -16.08 19.05
N GLY A 122 3.55 -15.72 19.18
CA GLY A 122 3.10 -14.64 20.07
C GLY A 122 3.34 -13.23 19.54
N TYR A 123 3.72 -13.07 18.26
CA TYR A 123 3.92 -11.74 17.65
C TYR A 123 2.61 -11.03 17.32
N ILE A 124 1.56 -11.76 17.01
CA ILE A 124 0.22 -11.25 16.77
C ILE A 124 -0.82 -12.08 17.52
N LEU A 125 -1.93 -11.47 17.87
CA LEU A 125 -3.05 -12.15 18.49
C LEU A 125 -3.83 -12.98 17.45
N PRO A 126 -4.42 -14.13 17.82
CA PRO A 126 -5.29 -14.86 16.94
C PRO A 126 -6.54 -14.03 16.63
N PRO A 127 -6.94 -13.91 15.35
CA PRO A 127 -8.14 -13.18 14.98
C PRO A 127 -9.37 -13.92 15.52
N LYS A 128 -10.29 -13.17 16.13
CA LYS A 128 -11.62 -13.65 16.49
C LYS A 128 -12.61 -13.16 15.42
N VAL A 129 -13.19 -14.09 14.68
CA VAL A 129 -14.17 -13.75 13.65
C VAL A 129 -15.57 -14.08 14.15
N LYS A 130 -16.45 -13.08 14.13
CA LYS A 130 -17.90 -13.26 14.37
C LYS A 130 -18.64 -12.93 13.10
N ILE A 131 -19.48 -13.85 12.64
CA ILE A 131 -20.30 -13.68 11.44
C ILE A 131 -21.75 -13.59 11.90
N LYS A 132 -22.37 -12.43 11.66
CA LYS A 132 -23.83 -12.26 11.80
C LYS A 132 -24.46 -12.34 10.41
N LYS A 133 -25.51 -13.16 10.24
CA LYS A 133 -26.28 -13.25 8.99
C LYS A 133 -27.54 -12.43 9.15
N PHE A 134 -27.85 -11.62 8.15
CA PHE A 134 -29.05 -10.80 8.12
C PHE A 134 -29.85 -11.06 6.87
N ASN A 135 -31.16 -10.82 6.96
CA ASN A 135 -32.00 -10.76 5.78
C ASN A 135 -31.68 -9.48 4.99
N ILE A 136 -31.78 -9.57 3.67
CA ILE A 136 -31.62 -8.40 2.81
C ILE A 136 -32.82 -7.48 3.05
N LEU A 137 -32.55 -6.22 3.41
CA LEU A 137 -33.54 -5.15 3.47
C LEU A 137 -33.42 -4.31 2.20
N GLU A 138 -34.55 -3.83 1.68
CA GLU A 138 -34.58 -3.04 0.46
C GLU A 138 -34.22 -1.57 0.70
N ASP A 139 -34.59 -1.04 1.89
CA ASP A 139 -34.30 0.35 2.25
C ASP A 139 -32.88 0.50 2.81
N LYS A 140 -32.11 1.45 2.25
CA LYS A 140 -30.72 1.69 2.66
C LYS A 140 -30.61 2.32 4.05
N GLN A 141 -31.59 3.10 4.46
CA GLN A 141 -31.59 3.74 5.78
C GLN A 141 -31.86 2.71 6.87
N GLU A 142 -32.83 1.83 6.69
CA GLU A 142 -33.10 0.72 7.60
C GLU A 142 -31.89 -0.22 7.73
N VAL A 143 -31.17 -0.46 6.62
CA VAL A 143 -29.90 -1.24 6.63
C VAL A 143 -28.86 -0.56 7.51
N ALA A 144 -28.66 0.75 7.34
CA ALA A 144 -27.65 1.50 8.08
C ALA A 144 -27.95 1.56 9.58
N GLU A 145 -29.21 1.78 9.95
CA GLU A 145 -29.66 1.81 11.34
C GLU A 145 -29.47 0.44 12.02
N ARG A 146 -29.95 -0.63 11.39
CA ARG A 146 -29.78 -2.00 11.87
C ARG A 146 -28.30 -2.39 12.02
N ASP A 147 -27.47 -2.08 11.00
CA ASP A 147 -26.05 -2.45 11.02
C ASP A 147 -25.31 -1.68 12.13
N SER A 148 -25.72 -0.45 12.42
CA SER A 148 -25.18 0.35 13.52
C SER A 148 -25.58 -0.23 14.89
N GLU A 149 -26.83 -0.62 15.10
CA GLU A 149 -27.30 -1.27 16.32
C GLU A 149 -26.56 -2.58 16.59
N HIS A 150 -26.47 -3.45 15.60
CA HIS A 150 -25.75 -4.72 15.72
C HIS A 150 -24.24 -4.56 15.95
N LEU A 151 -23.65 -3.49 15.42
CA LEU A 151 -22.26 -3.16 15.72
C LEU A 151 -22.09 -2.80 17.19
N LEU A 152 -22.94 -1.90 17.72
CA LEU A 152 -22.91 -1.50 19.12
C LEU A 152 -23.11 -2.70 20.06
N GLU A 153 -24.12 -3.54 19.83
CA GLU A 153 -24.31 -4.79 20.58
C GLU A 153 -23.04 -5.67 20.54
N THR A 154 -22.40 -5.79 19.36
CA THR A 154 -21.20 -6.61 19.22
C THR A 154 -20.01 -6.04 19.99
N LEU A 155 -19.87 -4.74 20.07
CA LEU A 155 -18.83 -4.07 20.85
C LEU A 155 -19.05 -4.29 22.35
N ASP A 156 -20.29 -4.10 22.83
CA ASP A 156 -20.67 -4.28 24.23
C ASP A 156 -20.54 -5.73 24.68
N ASP A 157 -21.06 -6.69 23.91
CA ASP A 157 -20.98 -8.14 24.19
C ASP A 157 -19.54 -8.65 24.30
N ASN A 158 -18.57 -7.92 23.76
CA ASN A 158 -17.17 -8.35 23.74
C ASN A 158 -16.24 -7.44 24.54
N ASP A 159 -16.78 -6.49 25.28
CA ASP A 159 -16.04 -5.52 26.10
C ASP A 159 -14.95 -4.79 25.26
N ILE A 160 -15.33 -4.33 24.05
CA ILE A 160 -14.42 -3.69 23.09
C ILE A 160 -14.45 -2.18 23.30
N ASN A 161 -13.38 -1.65 23.87
CA ASN A 161 -13.23 -0.21 24.14
C ASN A 161 -12.70 0.62 22.97
N LYS A 162 -12.10 -0.03 21.94
CA LYS A 162 -11.56 0.61 20.74
C LYS A 162 -11.88 -0.21 19.51
N SER A 163 -12.43 0.43 18.51
CA SER A 163 -12.78 -0.22 17.24
C SER A 163 -12.40 0.62 16.04
N LEU A 164 -12.08 -0.03 14.92
CA LEU A 164 -11.95 0.58 13.60
C LEU A 164 -13.05 0.02 12.71
N ILE A 165 -13.90 0.90 12.20
CA ILE A 165 -15.03 0.54 11.34
C ILE A 165 -14.69 0.89 9.92
N CYS A 166 -14.72 -0.10 9.03
CA CYS A 166 -14.52 0.09 7.60
C CYS A 166 -15.88 -0.15 6.90
N ALA A 167 -16.54 0.92 6.46
CA ALA A 167 -17.72 0.85 5.63
C ALA A 167 -17.37 0.94 4.14
N ARG A 168 -18.20 0.29 3.31
CA ARG A 168 -18.10 0.34 1.83
C ARG A 168 -19.15 1.27 1.26
#